data_7857f86f3160d2242487562a3697292b
#
_entry.id   7857f86f3160d2242487562a3697292b
#
_cell.length_a   1.000
_cell.length_b   1.000
_cell.length_c   1.000
_cell.angle_alpha   90.00
_cell.angle_beta   90.00
_cell.angle_gamma   90.00
#
_symmetry.space_group_name_H-M   'P 1'
#
loop_
_entity.id
_entity.type
_entity.pdbx_description
1 polymer ?
#
loop_
_entity_poly.entity_id
_entity_poly.type
_entity_poly.pdbx_seq_one_letter_code
_entity_poly.pdbx_strand_id
1 'polypeptide(L)'
;HPILHIMRMHEGIDIVTDIGTKVQATGSGIVDFVGNKGGFGLAIEIDHGFGYKTVYGHLSETLVHVNQKVTRGDLIAKTGNSGLSTGPHLHYEVQHNGEKIDPSNFFFSDLGFFEIKNNKYSSIKK
;
A
#
# COMPACT_ATOMS: atom_id res chain seq x y z
N HIS A 1 18.25 3.01 7.84
CA HIS A 1 17.97 2.94 7.51
C HIS A 1 17.47 3.28 7.27
N PRO A 2 17.25 3.27 8.24
CA PRO A 2 17.07 4.41 7.43
C PRO A 2 16.76 4.09 6.03
N ILE A 3 16.77 3.01 5.74
CA ILE A 3 16.44 2.59 4.42
C ILE A 3 15.11 3.09 3.97
N LEU A 4 14.11 3.01 4.84
CA LEU A 4 12.78 3.43 4.48
C LEU A 4 12.46 4.74 5.14
N HIS A 5 12.00 5.67 4.35
CA HIS A 5 11.53 6.95 4.82
C HIS A 5 10.02 6.94 4.72
N ILE A 6 9.37 7.00 5.85
CA ILE A 6 7.92 6.97 5.93
C ILE A 6 7.43 8.33 6.35
N MET A 7 6.63 8.95 5.51
CA MET A 7 6.03 10.23 5.82
C MET A 7 4.59 9.97 6.20
N ARG A 8 4.31 10.17 7.48
CA ARG A 8 2.96 9.98 7.96
C ARG A 8 2.14 11.19 7.62
N MET A 9 1.05 10.96 6.94
CA MET A 9 0.14 12.01 6.58
C MET A 9 -1.18 11.72 7.26
N HIS A 10 -2.01 12.76 7.37
CA HIS A 10 -3.30 12.61 8.00
C HIS A 10 -4.11 11.49 7.35
N GLU A 11 -3.99 11.35 6.04
CA GLU A 11 -4.85 10.46 5.28
C GLU A 11 -4.12 9.28 4.67
N GLY A 12 -2.87 9.06 5.06
CA GLY A 12 -2.14 7.94 4.47
C GLY A 12 -0.69 7.97 4.86
N ILE A 13 0.08 7.13 4.20
CA ILE A 13 1.52 7.01 4.44
C ILE A 13 2.21 6.95 3.10
N ASP A 14 3.30 7.71 2.96
CA ASP A 14 4.17 7.60 1.80
C ASP A 14 5.44 6.89 2.23
N ILE A 15 5.79 5.86 1.49
CA ILE A 15 6.99 5.08 1.77
C ILE A 15 7.95 5.29 0.62
N VAL A 16 9.06 5.97 0.90
CA VAL A 16 10.08 6.24 -0.11
C VAL A 16 10.84 4.95 -0.39
N THR A 17 10.91 4.57 -1.65
CA THR A 17 11.55 3.33 -2.04
C THR A 17 11.91 3.40 -3.52
N ASP A 18 12.81 2.55 -3.95
CA ASP A 18 13.21 2.50 -5.36
C ASP A 18 12.07 2.00 -6.23
N ILE A 19 12.05 2.48 -7.48
CA ILE A 19 11.09 2.00 -8.47
C ILE A 19 11.31 0.50 -8.64
N GLY A 20 10.21 -0.24 -8.70
CA GLY A 20 10.26 -1.67 -8.91
C GLY A 20 10.28 -2.51 -7.64
N THR A 21 10.15 -1.86 -6.48
CA THR A 21 10.08 -2.59 -5.22
C THR A 21 8.77 -3.35 -5.15
N LYS A 22 8.82 -4.57 -4.68
CA LYS A 22 7.63 -5.43 -4.59
C LYS A 22 6.64 -4.89 -3.57
N VAL A 23 5.38 -4.89 -3.94
CA VAL A 23 4.28 -4.48 -3.08
C VAL A 23 3.43 -5.70 -2.81
N GLN A 24 3.17 -5.96 -1.54
CA GLN A 24 2.38 -7.10 -1.12
C GLN A 24 1.08 -6.64 -0.50
N ALA A 25 0.03 -7.43 -0.69
CA ALA A 25 -1.26 -7.11 -0.06
C ALA A 25 -1.07 -7.10 1.45
N THR A 26 -1.57 -6.06 2.10
CA THR A 26 -1.40 -5.94 3.54
C THR A 26 -2.47 -6.70 4.32
N GLY A 27 -3.47 -7.21 3.63
CA GLY A 27 -4.50 -8.02 4.23
C GLY A 27 -5.20 -8.81 3.15
N SER A 28 -5.93 -9.84 3.55
CA SER A 28 -6.71 -10.65 2.63
C SER A 28 -7.93 -9.87 2.16
N GLY A 29 -8.35 -10.10 0.94
CA GLY A 29 -9.53 -9.44 0.41
C GLY A 29 -9.70 -9.69 -1.07
N ILE A 30 -10.49 -8.83 -1.69
CA ILE A 30 -10.80 -8.93 -3.12
C ILE A 30 -10.36 -7.63 -3.76
N VAL A 31 -9.62 -7.74 -4.86
CA VAL A 31 -9.19 -6.56 -5.61
C VAL A 31 -10.42 -5.93 -6.26
N ASP A 32 -10.71 -4.67 -5.95
CA ASP A 32 -11.89 -4.03 -6.51
C ASP A 32 -11.56 -2.88 -7.46
N PHE A 33 -10.30 -2.51 -7.59
CA PHE A 33 -9.90 -1.50 -8.57
C PHE A 33 -8.46 -1.73 -9.00
N VAL A 34 -8.19 -1.63 -10.29
CA VAL A 34 -6.83 -1.66 -10.86
C VAL A 34 -6.83 -0.68 -12.01
N GLY A 35 -5.98 0.31 -11.98
CA GLY A 35 -5.87 1.26 -13.09
C GLY A 35 -5.40 2.61 -12.64
N ASN A 36 -5.54 3.59 -13.53
CA ASN A 36 -5.16 4.95 -13.21
C ASN A 36 -6.23 5.62 -12.37
N LYS A 37 -5.82 6.29 -11.32
CA LYS A 37 -6.73 6.91 -10.37
C LYS A 37 -6.24 8.31 -10.04
N GLY A 38 -6.42 9.22 -10.99
CA GLY A 38 -6.08 10.62 -10.78
C GLY A 38 -4.66 10.81 -10.28
N GLY A 39 -4.53 11.59 -9.21
CA GLY A 39 -3.23 11.90 -8.63
C GLY A 39 -2.48 10.71 -8.08
N PHE A 40 -3.18 9.60 -7.79
CA PHE A 40 -2.51 8.39 -7.33
C PHE A 40 -1.74 7.68 -8.45
N GLY A 41 -1.98 8.07 -9.70
CA GLY A 41 -1.38 7.36 -10.81
C GLY A 41 -1.91 5.94 -10.89
N LEU A 42 -1.04 5.01 -11.25
CA LEU A 42 -1.43 3.61 -11.33
C LEU A 42 -1.67 3.09 -9.91
N ALA A 43 -2.84 2.54 -9.67
CA ALA A 43 -3.25 2.19 -8.31
C ALA A 43 -4.03 0.89 -8.25
N ILE A 44 -4.05 0.30 -7.07
CA ILE A 44 -4.84 -0.88 -6.76
C ILE A 44 -5.63 -0.58 -5.49
N GLU A 45 -6.88 -1.04 -5.44
CA GLU A 45 -7.67 -1.00 -4.21
C GLU A 45 -8.10 -2.41 -3.86
N ILE A 46 -8.01 -2.75 -2.59
CA ILE A 46 -8.43 -4.05 -2.08
C ILE A 46 -9.52 -3.85 -1.04
N ASP A 47 -10.62 -4.56 -1.23
CA ASP A 47 -11.75 -4.56 -0.30
C ASP A 47 -11.54 -5.72 0.66
N HIS A 48 -11.35 -5.39 1.94
CA HIS A 48 -11.09 -6.41 2.97
C HIS A 48 -12.35 -6.84 3.71
N GLY A 49 -13.50 -6.28 3.35
CA GLY A 49 -14.73 -6.56 4.05
C GLY A 49 -14.94 -5.62 5.23
N PHE A 50 -16.16 -5.64 5.75
CA PHE A 50 -16.54 -4.83 6.91
C PHE A 50 -16.30 -3.34 6.72
N GLY A 51 -16.30 -2.88 5.47
CA GLY A 51 -16.08 -1.47 5.17
C GLY A 51 -14.64 -1.06 5.04
N TYR A 52 -13.69 -1.97 5.22
CA TYR A 52 -12.26 -1.65 5.14
C TYR A 52 -11.72 -1.84 3.73
N LYS A 53 -10.90 -0.88 3.32
CA LYS A 53 -10.28 -0.91 2.00
C LYS A 53 -8.87 -0.36 2.11
N THR A 54 -7.93 -0.93 1.35
CA THR A 54 -6.58 -0.39 1.25
C THR A 54 -6.33 0.07 -0.17
N VAL A 55 -5.53 1.13 -0.30
CA VAL A 55 -5.20 1.75 -1.58
C VAL A 55 -3.69 1.81 -1.70
N TYR A 56 -3.19 1.42 -2.87
CA TYR A 56 -1.76 1.38 -3.18
C TYR A 56 -1.57 2.22 -4.43
N GLY A 57 -0.82 3.32 -4.32
CA GLY A 57 -0.69 4.28 -5.43
C GLY A 57 0.73 4.51 -5.89
N HIS A 58 0.86 5.22 -6.99
CA HIS A 58 2.11 5.57 -7.66
C HIS A 58 2.88 4.33 -8.11
N LEU A 59 2.14 3.31 -8.54
CA LEU A 59 2.74 2.04 -8.94
C LEU A 59 3.36 2.14 -10.34
N SER A 60 4.31 1.25 -10.62
CA SER A 60 4.85 1.12 -11.97
C SER A 60 4.24 -0.08 -12.69
N GLU A 61 3.77 -1.06 -11.93
CA GLU A 61 3.25 -2.28 -12.53
C GLU A 61 2.22 -2.90 -11.60
N THR A 62 1.12 -3.41 -12.17
CA THR A 62 0.11 -4.13 -11.40
C THR A 62 0.17 -5.60 -11.82
N LEU A 63 0.05 -6.49 -10.85
CA LEU A 63 0.20 -7.93 -11.07
C LEU A 63 -1.08 -8.70 -10.73
N VAL A 64 -2.17 -7.99 -10.48
CA VAL A 64 -3.46 -8.58 -10.15
C VAL A 64 -4.53 -7.92 -10.99
N HIS A 65 -5.71 -8.49 -10.99
CA HIS A 65 -6.84 -7.94 -11.73
C HIS A 65 -8.05 -7.80 -10.83
N VAL A 66 -9.00 -7.02 -11.27
CA VAL A 66 -10.25 -6.79 -10.54
C VAL A 66 -10.95 -8.11 -10.29
N ASN A 67 -11.50 -8.25 -9.10
CA ASN A 67 -12.20 -9.44 -8.61
C ASN A 67 -11.28 -10.58 -8.21
N GLN A 68 -9.98 -10.39 -8.31
CA GLN A 68 -9.05 -11.42 -7.86
C GLN A 68 -9.04 -11.47 -6.33
N LYS A 69 -9.07 -12.67 -5.78
CA LYS A 69 -8.94 -12.88 -4.36
C LYS A 69 -7.46 -12.88 -4.01
N VAL A 70 -7.09 -12.14 -2.99
CA VAL A 70 -5.69 -12.09 -2.54
C VAL A 70 -5.62 -12.40 -1.07
N THR A 71 -4.47 -12.90 -0.66
CA THR A 71 -4.17 -13.21 0.72
C THR A 71 -3.07 -12.25 1.18
N ARG A 72 -3.08 -11.88 2.44
CA ARG A 72 -2.01 -11.06 3.01
C ARG A 72 -0.66 -11.62 2.59
N GLY A 73 0.19 -10.76 2.07
CA GLY A 73 1.52 -11.16 1.62
C GLY A 73 1.62 -11.47 0.14
N ASP A 74 0.49 -11.60 -0.56
CA ASP A 74 0.55 -11.86 -2.00
C ASP A 74 1.16 -10.68 -2.73
N LEU A 75 2.01 -10.96 -3.70
CA LEU A 75 2.61 -9.92 -4.53
C LEU A 75 1.53 -9.37 -5.46
N ILE A 76 1.28 -8.06 -5.36
CA ILE A 76 0.21 -7.44 -6.13
C ILE A 76 0.72 -6.39 -7.12
N ALA A 77 1.91 -5.85 -6.90
CA ALA A 77 2.37 -4.73 -7.71
C ALA A 77 3.84 -4.46 -7.49
N LYS A 78 4.34 -3.49 -8.25
CA LYS A 78 5.69 -2.94 -8.02
C LYS A 78 5.58 -1.43 -7.93
N THR A 79 6.39 -0.85 -7.07
CA THR A 79 6.38 0.59 -6.83
C THR A 79 6.90 1.36 -8.03
N GLY A 80 6.50 2.60 -8.12
CA GLY A 80 6.90 3.46 -9.23
C GLY A 80 6.94 4.92 -8.83
N ASN A 81 6.58 5.75 -9.80
CA ASN A 81 6.56 7.18 -9.63
C ASN A 81 5.46 7.79 -10.50
N SER A 82 4.39 7.02 -10.71
CA SER A 82 3.29 7.45 -11.58
C SER A 82 2.37 8.42 -10.84
N GLY A 83 1.63 9.19 -11.58
CA GLY A 83 0.70 10.15 -11.02
C GLY A 83 1.39 11.40 -10.52
N LEU A 84 0.77 12.08 -9.57
CA LEU A 84 1.31 13.29 -8.96
C LEU A 84 2.29 12.90 -7.87
N SER A 85 3.53 12.72 -8.27
CA SER A 85 4.56 12.26 -7.34
C SER A 85 5.83 13.06 -7.57
N THR A 86 6.48 13.45 -6.49
CA THR A 86 7.72 14.21 -6.55
C THR A 86 8.96 13.31 -6.52
N GLY A 87 8.75 12.02 -6.38
CA GLY A 87 9.84 11.06 -6.38
C GLY A 87 9.30 9.67 -6.17
N PRO A 88 10.12 8.64 -6.39
CA PRO A 88 9.65 7.27 -6.27
C PRO A 88 9.21 6.96 -4.84
N HIS A 89 7.98 6.51 -4.69
CA HIS A 89 7.45 6.11 -3.40
C HIS A 89 6.16 5.33 -3.60
N LEU A 90 5.74 4.65 -2.55
CA LEU A 90 4.45 3.99 -2.50
C LEU A 90 3.54 4.85 -1.64
N HIS A 91 2.37 5.16 -2.15
CA HIS A 91 1.34 5.80 -1.34
C HIS A 91 0.38 4.72 -0.87
N TYR A 92 0.18 4.65 0.42
CA TYR A 92 -0.64 3.62 1.04
C TYR A 92 -1.71 4.27 1.92
N GLU A 93 -2.96 3.89 1.70
CA GLU A 93 -4.07 4.40 2.50
C GLU A 93 -4.91 3.27 3.03
N VAL A 94 -5.51 3.50 4.18
CA VAL A 94 -6.54 2.62 4.71
C VAL A 94 -7.80 3.47 4.82
N GLN A 95 -8.91 2.92 4.34
CA GLN A 95 -10.20 3.60 4.42
C GLN A 95 -11.18 2.70 5.17
N HIS A 96 -12.10 3.31 5.89
CA HIS A 96 -13.16 2.59 6.55
C HIS A 96 -14.47 3.31 6.26
N ASN A 97 -15.38 2.63 5.58
CA ASN A 97 -16.66 3.20 5.16
C ASN A 97 -16.49 4.50 4.38
N GLY A 98 -15.46 4.52 3.53
CA GLY A 98 -15.20 5.66 2.67
C GLY A 98 -14.34 6.75 3.29
N GLU A 99 -14.05 6.67 4.58
CA GLU A 99 -13.22 7.67 5.25
C GLU A 99 -11.80 7.17 5.40
N LYS A 100 -10.85 8.04 5.10
CA LYS A 100 -9.44 7.71 5.29
C LYS A 100 -9.13 7.71 6.76
N ILE A 101 -8.41 6.70 7.22
CA ILE A 101 -8.04 6.59 8.62
C ILE A 101 -6.53 6.46 8.72
N ASP A 102 -6.00 6.74 9.90
CA ASP A 102 -4.57 6.65 10.14
C ASP A 102 -4.20 5.16 10.13
N PRO A 103 -3.40 4.72 9.15
CA PRO A 103 -3.07 3.30 9.04
C PRO A 103 -2.37 2.74 10.27
N SER A 104 -1.62 3.56 10.95
CA SER A 104 -0.87 3.08 12.11
C SER A 104 -1.77 2.64 13.25
N ASN A 105 -3.00 3.11 13.29
CA ASN A 105 -3.93 2.72 14.36
C ASN A 105 -4.61 1.39 14.09
N PHE A 106 -4.61 0.92 12.84
CA PHE A 106 -5.39 -0.24 12.48
C PHE A 106 -4.57 -1.35 11.85
N PHE A 107 -3.77 -1.02 10.86
CA PHE A 107 -3.05 -2.03 10.10
C PHE A 107 -1.56 -1.92 10.29
N PHE A 108 -1.16 -1.48 11.47
CA PHE A 108 0.26 -1.30 11.73
C PHE A 108 1.05 -2.58 11.51
N SER A 109 0.49 -3.71 11.93
CA SER A 109 1.20 -4.97 11.74
C SER A 109 1.26 -5.33 10.26
N ASP A 110 0.28 -4.93 9.46
CA ASP A 110 0.33 -5.17 8.04
C ASP A 110 1.38 -4.28 7.39
N LEU A 111 1.43 -3.01 7.80
CA LEU A 111 2.47 -2.13 7.32
C LEU A 111 3.84 -2.68 7.71
N GLY A 112 3.95 -3.17 8.93
CA GLY A 112 5.18 -3.78 9.38
C GLY A 112 5.57 -5.00 8.56
N PHE A 113 4.59 -5.66 7.96
CA PHE A 113 4.86 -6.80 7.13
C PHE A 113 5.71 -6.41 5.91
N PHE A 114 5.45 -5.29 5.29
CA PHE A 114 6.31 -4.79 4.24
C PHE A 114 7.70 -4.59 4.79
N GLU A 115 7.78 -4.01 5.95
CA GLU A 115 9.04 -3.63 6.54
C GLU A 115 9.90 -4.81 6.86
N ILE A 116 9.28 -5.91 7.22
CA ILE A 116 9.98 -7.14 7.51
C ILE A 116 10.89 -7.55 6.38
N LYS A 117 10.48 -7.26 5.16
CA LYS A 117 11.25 -7.65 4.01
C LYS A 117 12.49 -6.80 3.83
N ASN A 118 12.51 -5.64 4.43
CA ASN A 118 13.50 -4.64 4.08
C ASN A 118 14.42 -4.25 5.22
N ASN A 119 13.97 -4.33 6.45
CA ASN A 119 14.81 -3.92 7.56
C ASN A 119 14.25 -4.47 8.87
N LYS A 120 14.63 -3.86 9.95
CA LYS A 120 14.27 -4.34 11.27
C LYS A 120 13.00 -3.74 11.82
N TYR A 121 12.27 -3.05 11.01
CA TYR A 121 11.07 -2.36 11.47
C TYR A 121 10.08 -3.34 12.07
N SER A 122 10.06 -4.54 11.56
CA SER A 122 9.15 -5.55 12.04
C SER A 122 9.25 -5.79 13.55
N SER A 123 10.41 -5.53 14.12
CA SER A 123 10.57 -5.74 15.55
C SER A 123 9.75 -4.76 16.36
N ILE A 124 9.35 -3.67 15.78
CA ILE A 124 8.57 -2.65 16.47
C ILE A 124 7.16 -3.12 16.76
N LYS A 125 6.66 -4.01 15.94
CA LYS A 125 5.29 -4.49 16.08
C LYS A 125 5.06 -5.41 17.25
N LYS A 126 6.11 -5.90 17.78
CA LYS A 126 5.98 -6.87 18.85
C LYS A 126 5.34 -6.26 20.11
#